data_80d842e876066be861c921340206efe6
#
_entry.id   80d842e876066be861c921340206efe6
#
_cell.length_a   1.000
_cell.length_b   1.000
_cell.length_c   1.000
_cell.angle_alpha   90.00
_cell.angle_beta   90.00
_cell.angle_gamma   90.00
#
_symmetry.space_group_name_H-M   'P 1'
#
loop_
_entity.id
_entity.type
_entity.pdbx_description
1 polymer ?
#
loop_
_entity_poly.entity_id
_entity_poly.type
_entity_poly.pdbx_seq_one_letter_code
_entity_poly.pdbx_strand_id
1 'polypeptide(L)'
;RSDLAIHDPDPPGHNPHAHILLTVRPLDESGKWQYKTEKEYLCSRDGEERGFTAAEFKAAQADGWEKQYQYKVGRKKVYMTPSAAEEHGYERASKYPKSTKYGRQNPISERWNSEEQLLIWRKAWADVTNKYLERYGHEERIDHRSFVERGIDEQPTIHEGVIARALEQKGIVSDRCELNRQIKADNRLLRELKAQFKKITEAVKNTLPAIAEALEKLRENMLIFCYQLGHIRSSKKQMTGALNILKPNLAQYRSLVQQIKETTKERKSLLAEKKSLPAIHFVRHRELASKIAELTEKLEELKSEKAMLLHSLEYPEDATSDIFQRQIDRYEDNLKRLEAQENKYAGELEAALSEYAELKEQASGFDSLQLYLERKALRPDREKAAAQRIEAAYGDKFSWWLMESGLRDVSGYLDEYAQEKTMDRELRQRRRSERLERKMKNRDMER
;
A
#
# COMPACT_ATOMS: atom_id res chain seq x y z
N ARG A 1 -32.37 4.62 -14.05
CA ARG A 1 -31.98 5.09 -15.38
C ARG A 1 -30.49 5.06 -15.48
N SER A 2 -29.93 4.51 -16.56
CA SER A 2 -28.52 4.40 -16.79
C SER A 2 -28.18 4.91 -18.18
N ASP A 3 -27.01 5.55 -18.31
CA ASP A 3 -26.37 5.84 -19.59
C ASP A 3 -25.16 4.91 -19.74
N LEU A 4 -24.97 4.37 -20.92
CA LEU A 4 -23.88 3.45 -21.26
C LEU A 4 -23.09 4.00 -22.43
N ALA A 5 -21.78 4.12 -22.27
CA ALA A 5 -20.86 4.38 -23.35
C ALA A 5 -19.79 3.29 -23.39
N ILE A 6 -19.57 2.71 -24.55
CA ILE A 6 -18.51 1.71 -24.76
C ILE A 6 -17.38 2.41 -25.53
N HIS A 7 -16.19 2.32 -24.99
CA HIS A 7 -14.99 2.85 -25.62
C HIS A 7 -14.11 1.68 -26.08
N ASP A 8 -13.76 1.72 -27.35
CA ASP A 8 -12.76 0.83 -27.95
C ASP A 8 -11.62 1.73 -28.44
N PRO A 9 -10.64 2.01 -27.57
CA PRO A 9 -9.58 2.96 -27.89
C PRO A 9 -8.66 2.44 -28.97
N ASP A 10 -8.34 3.31 -29.94
CA ASP A 10 -7.39 3.02 -31.00
C ASP A 10 -6.00 2.65 -30.44
N PRO A 11 -5.24 1.79 -31.15
CA PRO A 11 -3.86 1.50 -30.79
C PRO A 11 -3.00 2.79 -30.71
N PRO A 12 -2.08 2.91 -29.71
CA PRO A 12 -1.58 1.88 -28.77
C PRO A 12 -2.40 1.72 -27.49
N GLY A 13 -3.51 2.40 -27.34
CA GLY A 13 -4.36 2.39 -26.14
C GLY A 13 -5.32 1.20 -26.12
N HIS A 14 -4.81 0.00 -25.90
CA HIS A 14 -5.63 -1.21 -25.93
C HIS A 14 -6.27 -1.52 -24.58
N ASN A 15 -7.37 -0.84 -24.25
CA ASN A 15 -8.17 -1.11 -23.07
C ASN A 15 -9.65 -0.85 -23.34
N PRO A 16 -10.35 -1.75 -24.08
CA PRO A 16 -11.78 -1.65 -24.28
C PRO A 16 -12.51 -1.60 -22.92
N HIS A 17 -13.37 -0.62 -22.74
CA HIS A 17 -14.08 -0.45 -21.47
C HIS A 17 -15.44 0.24 -21.67
N ALA A 18 -16.32 0.03 -20.69
CA ALA A 18 -17.63 0.64 -20.66
C ALA A 18 -17.74 1.62 -19.49
N HIS A 19 -18.28 2.79 -19.75
CA HIS A 19 -18.74 3.73 -18.75
C HIS A 19 -20.24 3.54 -18.52
N ILE A 20 -20.62 3.21 -17.29
CA ILE A 20 -22.02 3.07 -16.90
C ILE A 20 -22.32 4.14 -15.87
N LEU A 21 -23.09 5.15 -16.28
CA LEU A 21 -23.52 6.21 -15.39
C LEU A 21 -24.88 5.84 -14.81
N LEU A 22 -24.96 5.73 -13.49
CA LEU A 22 -26.19 5.40 -12.77
C LEU A 22 -26.67 6.62 -11.99
N THR A 23 -27.99 6.78 -11.91
CA THR A 23 -28.57 7.85 -11.08
C THR A 23 -28.56 7.46 -9.62
N VAL A 24 -28.13 8.38 -8.75
CA VAL A 24 -28.14 8.18 -7.28
C VAL A 24 -29.57 8.24 -6.72
N ARG A 25 -30.48 8.95 -7.40
CA ARG A 25 -31.89 9.02 -7.00
C ARG A 25 -32.65 7.80 -7.55
N PRO A 26 -33.31 7.04 -6.68
CA PRO A 26 -34.14 5.92 -7.14
C PRO A 26 -35.42 6.40 -7.83
N LEU A 27 -35.99 5.52 -8.63
CA LEU A 27 -37.33 5.63 -9.16
C LEU A 27 -38.25 4.71 -8.36
N ASP A 28 -39.50 5.12 -8.14
CA ASP A 28 -40.54 4.22 -7.66
C ASP A 28 -41.09 3.35 -8.80
N GLU A 29 -42.01 2.43 -8.47
CA GLU A 29 -42.62 1.51 -9.43
C GLU A 29 -43.40 2.23 -10.52
N SER A 30 -43.85 3.45 -10.26
CA SER A 30 -44.56 4.30 -11.24
C SER A 30 -43.61 5.11 -12.13
N GLY A 31 -42.27 4.99 -11.93
CA GLY A 31 -41.28 5.73 -12.67
C GLY A 31 -41.05 7.17 -12.19
N LYS A 32 -41.56 7.53 -11.02
CA LYS A 32 -41.38 8.86 -10.43
C LYS A 32 -40.12 8.89 -9.59
N TRP A 33 -39.36 9.99 -9.68
CA TRP A 33 -38.17 10.22 -8.92
C TRP A 33 -38.42 10.31 -7.41
N GLN A 34 -37.77 9.46 -6.63
CA GLN A 34 -37.73 9.59 -5.18
C GLN A 34 -36.66 10.59 -4.74
N TYR A 35 -36.76 11.08 -3.52
CA TYR A 35 -35.71 11.92 -2.94
C TYR A 35 -34.49 11.07 -2.54
N LYS A 36 -33.30 11.65 -2.71
CA LYS A 36 -32.03 11.01 -2.28
C LYS A 36 -31.94 10.87 -0.77
N THR A 37 -32.52 11.86 -0.05
CA THR A 37 -32.57 11.89 1.41
C THR A 37 -33.98 12.23 1.87
N GLU A 38 -34.40 11.63 2.94
CA GLU A 38 -35.66 11.93 3.63
C GLU A 38 -35.38 12.89 4.79
N LYS A 39 -36.16 13.98 4.83
CA LYS A 39 -36.01 14.97 5.89
C LYS A 39 -36.52 14.39 7.21
N GLU A 40 -35.70 14.47 8.27
CA GLU A 40 -36.06 14.07 9.61
C GLU A 40 -36.37 15.29 10.46
N TYR A 41 -37.45 15.20 11.24
CA TYR A 41 -37.74 16.16 12.29
C TYR A 41 -37.02 15.74 13.57
N LEU A 42 -36.31 16.67 14.19
CA LEU A 42 -35.71 16.44 15.49
C LEU A 42 -36.78 16.64 16.57
N CYS A 43 -37.19 15.53 17.14
CA CYS A 43 -38.20 15.46 18.19
C CYS A 43 -37.54 15.20 19.55
N SER A 44 -38.18 15.65 20.61
CA SER A 44 -37.70 15.40 21.95
C SER A 44 -38.79 14.75 22.80
N ARG A 45 -38.38 13.86 23.75
CA ARG A 45 -39.17 13.25 24.77
C ARG A 45 -38.28 13.02 26.02
N ASP A 46 -38.70 13.48 27.17
CA ASP A 46 -37.98 13.29 28.46
C ASP A 46 -36.49 13.70 28.42
N GLY A 47 -36.16 14.75 27.65
CA GLY A 47 -34.78 15.24 27.46
C GLY A 47 -33.94 14.50 26.41
N GLU A 48 -34.47 13.41 25.85
CA GLU A 48 -33.84 12.70 24.72
C GLU A 48 -34.26 13.34 23.39
N GLU A 49 -33.31 13.52 22.46
CA GLU A 49 -33.55 14.04 21.12
C GLU A 49 -33.34 12.91 20.09
N ARG A 50 -34.34 12.71 19.20
CA ARG A 50 -34.28 11.73 18.12
C ARG A 50 -34.87 12.27 16.81
N GLY A 51 -34.28 11.83 15.69
CA GLY A 51 -34.78 12.15 14.33
C GLY A 51 -35.85 11.17 13.87
N PHE A 52 -36.97 11.68 13.33
CA PHE A 52 -38.03 10.89 12.74
C PHE A 52 -38.39 11.46 11.36
N THR A 53 -38.64 10.60 10.40
CA THR A 53 -39.28 10.97 9.12
C THR A 53 -40.72 11.39 9.33
N ALA A 54 -41.33 12.02 8.36
CA ALA A 54 -42.75 12.42 8.46
C ALA A 54 -43.72 11.22 8.70
N ALA A 55 -43.39 10.06 8.16
CA ALA A 55 -44.16 8.84 8.34
C ALA A 55 -43.97 8.24 9.75
N GLU A 56 -42.73 8.11 10.17
CA GLU A 56 -42.35 7.59 11.52
C GLU A 56 -42.88 8.48 12.64
N PHE A 57 -42.92 9.79 12.44
CA PHE A 57 -43.41 10.72 13.47
C PHE A 57 -44.88 10.49 13.84
N LYS A 58 -45.71 10.01 12.90
CA LYS A 58 -47.12 9.71 13.24
C LYS A 58 -47.24 8.63 14.31
N ALA A 59 -46.38 7.63 14.29
CA ALA A 59 -46.36 6.59 15.32
C ALA A 59 -45.65 7.14 16.60
N ALA A 60 -44.49 7.80 16.43
CA ALA A 60 -43.74 8.35 17.56
C ALA A 60 -44.53 9.40 18.36
N GLN A 61 -45.43 10.12 17.75
CA GLN A 61 -46.31 11.07 18.44
C GLN A 61 -47.24 10.39 19.45
N ALA A 62 -47.69 9.19 19.14
CA ALA A 62 -48.50 8.40 20.08
C ALA A 62 -47.69 7.95 21.29
N ASP A 63 -46.37 7.79 21.13
CA ASP A 63 -45.42 7.43 22.19
C ASP A 63 -44.90 8.65 22.96
N GLY A 64 -45.47 9.86 22.73
CA GLY A 64 -45.11 11.07 23.47
C GLY A 64 -43.93 11.87 22.90
N TRP A 65 -43.45 11.56 21.66
CA TRP A 65 -42.45 12.36 21.02
C TRP A 65 -43.03 13.65 20.43
N GLU A 66 -42.40 14.79 20.73
CA GLU A 66 -42.84 16.09 20.26
C GLU A 66 -41.79 16.72 19.31
N LYS A 67 -42.27 17.39 18.25
CA LYS A 67 -41.41 18.20 17.37
C LYS A 67 -40.92 19.43 18.12
N GLN A 68 -39.67 19.76 17.96
CA GLN A 68 -39.09 21.00 18.49
C GLN A 68 -39.32 22.15 17.51
N TYR A 69 -39.65 23.32 18.04
CA TYR A 69 -39.78 24.56 17.30
C TYR A 69 -38.97 25.69 17.97
N GLN A 70 -38.68 26.75 17.22
CA GLN A 70 -38.06 27.92 17.82
C GLN A 70 -39.12 28.76 18.56
N TYR A 71 -38.80 29.11 19.81
CA TYR A 71 -39.57 30.01 20.64
C TYR A 71 -38.71 31.18 21.10
N LYS A 72 -39.37 32.35 21.38
CA LYS A 72 -38.72 33.53 21.90
C LYS A 72 -38.52 33.43 23.39
N VAL A 73 -37.26 33.42 23.84
CA VAL A 73 -36.91 33.44 25.27
C VAL A 73 -36.08 34.72 25.52
N GLY A 74 -36.75 35.76 25.91
CA GLY A 74 -36.17 37.08 25.97
C GLY A 74 -35.69 37.57 24.57
N ARG A 75 -34.37 37.86 24.43
CA ARG A 75 -33.76 38.29 23.15
C ARG A 75 -33.25 37.10 22.29
N LYS A 76 -33.34 35.87 22.77
CA LYS A 76 -32.82 34.70 22.07
C LYS A 76 -33.95 33.81 21.51
N LYS A 77 -33.65 33.07 20.47
CA LYS A 77 -34.53 32.01 19.95
C LYS A 77 -33.95 30.66 20.37
N VAL A 78 -34.75 29.85 21.01
CA VAL A 78 -34.34 28.52 21.53
C VAL A 78 -35.27 27.46 20.97
N TYR A 79 -34.74 26.30 20.65
CA TYR A 79 -35.52 25.14 20.24
C TYR A 79 -36.05 24.41 21.47
N MET A 80 -37.35 24.17 21.52
CA MET A 80 -38.04 23.38 22.56
C MET A 80 -39.32 22.77 22.01
N THR A 81 -39.87 21.85 22.77
CA THR A 81 -41.17 21.23 22.45
C THR A 81 -42.33 22.19 22.73
N PRO A 82 -43.51 22.02 22.06
CA PRO A 82 -44.71 22.79 22.35
C PRO A 82 -45.10 22.71 23.83
N SER A 83 -45.11 21.52 24.46
CA SER A 83 -45.45 21.33 25.86
C SER A 83 -44.55 22.15 26.78
N ALA A 84 -43.22 22.11 26.59
CA ALA A 84 -42.28 22.89 27.40
C ALA A 84 -42.41 24.41 27.17
N ALA A 85 -42.82 24.82 25.97
CA ALA A 85 -43.04 26.23 25.68
C ALA A 85 -44.33 26.77 26.30
N GLU A 86 -45.41 25.98 26.34
CA GLU A 86 -46.68 26.29 26.99
C GLU A 86 -46.52 26.42 28.48
N GLU A 87 -45.76 25.53 29.13
CA GLU A 87 -45.45 25.57 30.57
C GLU A 87 -44.80 26.90 30.98
N HIS A 88 -44.01 27.51 30.10
CA HIS A 88 -43.32 28.78 30.37
C HIS A 88 -43.93 29.98 29.66
N GLY A 89 -45.05 29.82 28.95
CA GLY A 89 -45.75 30.91 28.23
C GLY A 89 -44.94 31.55 27.08
N TYR A 90 -44.03 30.83 26.42
CA TYR A 90 -43.19 31.37 25.38
C TYR A 90 -43.90 31.44 24.03
N GLU A 91 -43.66 32.53 23.29
CA GLU A 91 -44.24 32.76 21.96
C GLU A 91 -43.42 32.05 20.90
N ARG A 92 -44.11 31.29 20.02
CA ARG A 92 -43.50 30.57 18.90
C ARG A 92 -42.92 31.50 17.85
N ALA A 93 -41.64 31.34 17.51
CA ALA A 93 -40.90 32.19 16.58
C ALA A 93 -40.73 31.58 15.19
N SER A 94 -40.97 30.24 15.02
CA SER A 94 -40.81 29.54 13.74
C SER A 94 -42.02 28.70 13.40
N LYS A 95 -42.46 28.79 12.17
CA LYS A 95 -43.52 27.92 11.59
C LYS A 95 -43.03 26.48 11.39
N TYR A 96 -41.72 26.33 11.09
CA TYR A 96 -41.12 25.05 10.73
C TYR A 96 -40.46 24.40 11.93
N PRO A 97 -40.60 23.07 12.10
CA PRO A 97 -39.92 22.34 13.15
C PRO A 97 -38.42 22.23 12.90
N LYS A 98 -37.66 22.00 13.96
CA LYS A 98 -36.25 21.63 13.90
C LYS A 98 -36.09 20.36 13.06
N SER A 99 -35.15 20.34 12.17
CA SER A 99 -34.91 19.20 11.28
C SER A 99 -33.42 19.00 11.04
N THR A 100 -33.05 17.79 10.68
CA THR A 100 -31.68 17.48 10.25
C THR A 100 -31.32 18.26 8.99
N LYS A 101 -30.06 18.68 8.90
CA LYS A 101 -29.57 19.48 7.76
C LYS A 101 -29.62 18.68 6.45
N TYR A 102 -29.25 17.39 6.52
CA TYR A 102 -29.13 16.51 5.33
C TYR A 102 -30.18 15.42 5.26
N GLY A 103 -30.90 15.16 6.36
CA GLY A 103 -31.86 14.08 6.46
C GLY A 103 -31.22 12.68 6.48
N ARG A 104 -32.07 11.65 6.53
CA ARG A 104 -31.66 10.25 6.39
C ARG A 104 -31.55 9.89 4.92
N GLN A 105 -30.55 9.11 4.54
CA GLN A 105 -30.43 8.63 3.16
C GLN A 105 -31.59 7.69 2.82
N ASN A 106 -32.06 7.75 1.58
CA ASN A 106 -33.00 6.79 1.07
C ASN A 106 -32.36 5.40 1.09
N PRO A 107 -33.04 4.36 1.65
CA PRO A 107 -32.47 3.02 1.82
C PRO A 107 -31.93 2.41 0.52
N ILE A 108 -32.57 2.70 -0.62
CA ILE A 108 -32.09 2.24 -1.94
C ILE A 108 -30.78 2.93 -2.30
N SER A 109 -30.69 4.25 -2.08
CA SER A 109 -29.45 5.01 -2.34
C SER A 109 -28.33 4.60 -1.40
N GLU A 110 -28.61 4.32 -0.14
CA GLU A 110 -27.67 3.84 0.86
C GLU A 110 -27.11 2.48 0.46
N ARG A 111 -27.99 1.52 0.13
CA ARG A 111 -27.59 0.20 -0.37
C ARG A 111 -26.70 0.30 -1.61
N TRP A 112 -27.05 1.15 -2.58
CA TRP A 112 -26.29 1.29 -3.83
C TRP A 112 -24.90 1.90 -3.62
N ASN A 113 -24.69 2.64 -2.55
CA ASN A 113 -23.40 3.22 -2.19
C ASN A 113 -22.63 2.38 -1.14
N SER A 114 -23.16 1.23 -0.74
CA SER A 114 -22.48 0.37 0.24
C SER A 114 -21.34 -0.43 -0.40
N GLU A 115 -20.32 -0.76 0.42
CA GLU A 115 -19.23 -1.66 0.01
C GLU A 115 -19.74 -3.05 -0.35
N GLU A 116 -20.76 -3.52 0.33
CA GLU A 116 -21.40 -4.81 0.07
C GLU A 116 -21.99 -4.86 -1.35
N GLN A 117 -22.68 -3.80 -1.77
CA GLN A 117 -23.22 -3.69 -3.13
C GLN A 117 -22.11 -3.64 -4.18
N LEU A 118 -20.98 -3.00 -3.88
CA LEU A 118 -19.82 -3.01 -4.76
C LEU A 118 -19.26 -4.43 -4.97
N LEU A 119 -19.18 -5.23 -3.91
CA LEU A 119 -18.76 -6.63 -4.00
C LEU A 119 -19.72 -7.47 -4.84
N ILE A 120 -21.02 -7.26 -4.68
CA ILE A 120 -22.06 -7.92 -5.49
C ILE A 120 -21.87 -7.58 -6.98
N TRP A 121 -21.64 -6.32 -7.31
CA TRP A 121 -21.40 -5.91 -8.70
C TRP A 121 -20.12 -6.49 -9.27
N ARG A 122 -19.04 -6.48 -8.50
CA ARG A 122 -17.75 -7.07 -8.92
C ARG A 122 -17.88 -8.56 -9.22
N LYS A 123 -18.61 -9.27 -8.36
CA LYS A 123 -18.91 -10.70 -8.58
C LYS A 123 -19.74 -10.92 -9.85
N ALA A 124 -20.85 -10.20 -9.98
CA ALA A 124 -21.74 -10.32 -11.14
C ALA A 124 -21.00 -10.00 -12.45
N TRP A 125 -20.13 -8.99 -12.44
CA TRP A 125 -19.30 -8.66 -13.60
C TRP A 125 -18.33 -9.79 -13.95
N ALA A 126 -17.67 -10.38 -12.96
CA ALA A 126 -16.77 -11.52 -13.18
C ALA A 126 -17.54 -12.73 -13.76
N ASP A 127 -18.69 -13.06 -13.19
CA ASP A 127 -19.51 -14.18 -13.63
C ASP A 127 -19.98 -14.00 -15.09
N VAL A 128 -20.45 -12.81 -15.44
CA VAL A 128 -20.87 -12.50 -16.82
C VAL A 128 -19.70 -12.53 -17.78
N THR A 129 -18.58 -11.92 -17.42
CA THR A 129 -17.38 -11.92 -18.27
C THR A 129 -16.88 -13.34 -18.51
N ASN A 130 -16.79 -14.17 -17.48
CA ASN A 130 -16.36 -15.56 -17.61
C ASN A 130 -17.29 -16.39 -18.50
N LYS A 131 -18.59 -16.15 -18.41
CA LYS A 131 -19.59 -16.79 -19.30
C LYS A 131 -19.33 -16.44 -20.77
N TYR A 132 -18.98 -15.21 -21.07
CA TYR A 132 -18.66 -14.79 -22.44
C TYR A 132 -17.31 -15.31 -22.89
N LEU A 133 -16.27 -15.29 -22.04
CA LEU A 133 -14.97 -15.88 -22.34
C LEU A 133 -15.12 -17.35 -22.71
N GLU A 134 -15.87 -18.12 -21.92
CA GLU A 134 -16.16 -19.52 -22.21
C GLU A 134 -16.92 -19.71 -23.53
N ARG A 135 -17.96 -18.90 -23.77
CA ARG A 135 -18.76 -18.93 -25.02
C ARG A 135 -17.92 -18.71 -26.27
N TYR A 136 -16.87 -17.88 -26.17
CA TYR A 136 -15.99 -17.57 -27.31
C TYR A 136 -14.67 -18.39 -27.29
N GLY A 137 -14.58 -19.42 -26.46
CA GLY A 137 -13.47 -20.38 -26.47
C GLY A 137 -12.18 -19.84 -25.84
N HIS A 138 -12.26 -18.80 -25.02
CA HIS A 138 -11.12 -18.29 -24.27
C HIS A 138 -10.90 -19.13 -23.01
N GLU A 139 -9.64 -19.46 -22.72
CA GLU A 139 -9.25 -20.20 -21.48
C GLU A 139 -9.12 -19.29 -20.27
N GLU A 140 -8.86 -18.01 -20.46
CA GLU A 140 -8.70 -17.01 -19.41
C GLU A 140 -9.99 -16.86 -18.61
N ARG A 141 -9.81 -16.67 -17.31
CA ARG A 141 -10.90 -16.40 -16.39
C ARG A 141 -10.54 -15.24 -15.46
N ILE A 142 -11.48 -14.37 -15.17
CA ILE A 142 -11.32 -13.30 -14.18
C ILE A 142 -11.95 -13.72 -12.85
N ASP A 143 -11.35 -13.26 -11.76
CA ASP A 143 -11.84 -13.44 -10.40
C ASP A 143 -11.89 -12.08 -9.71
N HIS A 144 -13.03 -11.77 -9.09
CA HIS A 144 -13.27 -10.49 -8.42
C HIS A 144 -12.64 -10.40 -7.03
N ARG A 145 -12.23 -11.54 -6.47
CA ARG A 145 -11.62 -11.63 -5.14
C ARG A 145 -10.15 -11.20 -5.18
N SER A 146 -9.66 -10.71 -4.06
CA SER A 146 -8.23 -10.42 -3.89
C SER A 146 -7.38 -11.70 -3.93
N PHE A 147 -6.09 -11.56 -4.16
CA PHE A 147 -5.17 -12.70 -4.13
C PHE A 147 -5.16 -13.40 -2.76
N VAL A 148 -5.28 -12.62 -1.67
CA VAL A 148 -5.37 -13.16 -0.30
C VAL A 148 -6.61 -14.03 -0.14
N GLU A 149 -7.79 -13.56 -0.56
CA GLU A 149 -9.04 -14.33 -0.51
C GLU A 149 -9.02 -15.58 -1.38
N ARG A 150 -8.20 -15.58 -2.43
CA ARG A 150 -7.99 -16.72 -3.33
C ARG A 150 -6.93 -17.69 -2.82
N GLY A 151 -6.25 -17.38 -1.72
CA GLY A 151 -5.11 -18.17 -1.22
C GLY A 151 -3.89 -18.13 -2.15
N ILE A 152 -3.77 -17.08 -2.98
CA ILE A 152 -2.64 -16.90 -3.89
C ILE A 152 -1.59 -16.05 -3.17
N ASP A 153 -0.40 -16.62 -3.01
CA ASP A 153 0.75 -15.98 -2.37
C ASP A 153 1.47 -14.97 -3.24
N GLU A 154 0.91 -14.56 -4.36
CA GLU A 154 1.49 -13.55 -5.23
C GLU A 154 1.08 -12.15 -4.78
N GLN A 155 1.95 -11.18 -5.03
CA GLN A 155 1.61 -9.78 -4.80
C GLN A 155 0.80 -9.21 -5.96
N PRO A 156 -0.30 -8.49 -5.68
CA PRO A 156 -1.02 -7.77 -6.71
C PRO A 156 -0.22 -6.56 -7.18
N THR A 157 -0.26 -6.29 -8.50
CA THR A 157 0.26 -5.05 -9.05
C THR A 157 -0.59 -3.86 -8.62
N ILE A 158 0.01 -2.66 -8.60
CA ILE A 158 -0.71 -1.42 -8.32
C ILE A 158 -1.18 -0.76 -9.62
N HIS A 159 -2.22 0.08 -9.51
CA HIS A 159 -2.66 0.89 -10.64
C HIS A 159 -1.59 1.93 -11.00
N GLU A 160 -1.04 1.87 -12.21
CA GLU A 160 0.01 2.78 -12.70
C GLU A 160 -0.51 4.20 -12.89
N GLY A 161 -1.68 4.32 -13.49
CA GLY A 161 -2.29 5.60 -13.86
C GLY A 161 -1.78 6.15 -15.21
N VAL A 162 -2.55 7.07 -15.77
CA VAL A 162 -2.28 7.63 -17.11
C VAL A 162 -0.95 8.40 -17.14
N ILE A 163 -0.67 9.17 -16.08
CA ILE A 163 0.54 10.00 -16.00
C ILE A 163 1.81 9.14 -15.98
N ALA A 164 1.83 8.08 -15.16
CA ALA A 164 2.97 7.19 -15.07
C ALA A 164 3.25 6.49 -16.41
N ARG A 165 2.21 6.01 -17.08
CA ARG A 165 2.34 5.40 -18.42
C ARG A 165 2.81 6.40 -19.47
N ALA A 166 2.33 7.64 -19.44
CA ALA A 166 2.77 8.68 -20.35
C ALA A 166 4.24 9.07 -20.15
N LEU A 167 4.76 9.04 -18.93
CA LEU A 167 6.18 9.24 -18.62
C LEU A 167 7.03 8.09 -19.18
N GLU A 168 6.60 6.84 -18.97
CA GLU A 168 7.30 5.67 -19.50
C GLU A 168 7.37 5.68 -21.04
N GLN A 169 6.30 6.10 -21.72
CA GLN A 169 6.31 6.26 -23.19
C GLN A 169 7.32 7.31 -23.66
N LYS A 170 7.65 8.28 -22.82
CA LYS A 170 8.70 9.29 -23.09
C LYS A 170 10.09 8.85 -22.63
N GLY A 171 10.26 7.61 -22.19
CA GLY A 171 11.54 7.08 -21.69
C GLY A 171 11.90 7.52 -20.28
N ILE A 172 10.96 8.13 -19.53
CA ILE A 172 11.18 8.54 -18.15
C ILE A 172 10.62 7.45 -17.25
N VAL A 173 11.50 6.84 -16.45
CA VAL A 173 11.12 5.76 -15.53
C VAL A 173 10.17 6.30 -14.46
N SER A 174 9.02 5.65 -14.31
CA SER A 174 8.04 5.99 -13.27
C SER A 174 8.13 4.99 -12.13
N ASP A 175 8.20 5.47 -10.87
CA ASP A 175 8.25 4.63 -9.66
C ASP A 175 7.13 3.58 -9.62
N ARG A 176 5.94 3.92 -10.11
CA ARG A 176 4.80 3.00 -10.13
C ARG A 176 4.96 1.88 -11.15
N CYS A 177 5.47 2.21 -12.33
CA CYS A 177 5.73 1.22 -13.36
C CYS A 177 6.92 0.34 -12.97
N GLU A 178 7.94 0.93 -12.35
CA GLU A 178 9.08 0.20 -11.81
C GLU A 178 8.68 -0.77 -10.71
N LEU A 179 7.89 -0.32 -9.75
CA LEU A 179 7.34 -1.17 -8.69
C LEU A 179 6.54 -2.34 -9.27
N ASN A 180 5.73 -2.10 -10.30
CA ASN A 180 5.00 -3.18 -10.96
C ASN A 180 5.92 -4.15 -11.71
N ARG A 181 7.02 -3.68 -12.30
CA ARG A 181 8.04 -4.55 -12.90
C ARG A 181 8.66 -5.46 -11.84
N GLN A 182 9.03 -4.89 -10.69
CA GLN A 182 9.58 -5.64 -9.56
C GLN A 182 8.59 -6.68 -9.02
N ILE A 183 7.33 -6.29 -8.76
CA ILE A 183 6.28 -7.22 -8.30
C ILE A 183 6.10 -8.39 -9.28
N LYS A 184 6.06 -8.11 -10.59
CA LYS A 184 5.94 -9.16 -11.62
C LYS A 184 7.15 -10.09 -11.66
N ALA A 185 8.36 -9.52 -11.50
CA ALA A 185 9.59 -10.29 -11.44
C ALA A 185 9.63 -11.20 -10.22
N ASP A 186 9.29 -10.67 -9.05
CA ASP A 186 9.21 -11.42 -7.78
C ASP A 186 8.20 -12.57 -7.86
N ASN A 187 7.00 -12.29 -8.34
CA ASN A 187 5.96 -13.32 -8.46
C ASN A 187 6.38 -14.43 -9.45
N ARG A 188 7.06 -14.08 -10.54
CA ARG A 188 7.57 -15.06 -11.49
C ARG A 188 8.64 -15.94 -10.85
N LEU A 189 9.60 -15.33 -10.18
CA LEU A 189 10.69 -16.03 -9.51
C LEU A 189 10.16 -16.96 -8.42
N LEU A 190 9.19 -16.50 -7.62
CA LEU A 190 8.55 -17.33 -6.60
C LEU A 190 7.84 -18.54 -7.19
N ARG A 191 7.10 -18.37 -8.29
CA ARG A 191 6.44 -19.52 -8.98
C ARG A 191 7.45 -20.53 -9.46
N GLU A 192 8.55 -20.08 -10.05
CA GLU A 192 9.63 -20.95 -10.53
C GLU A 192 10.29 -21.72 -9.37
N LEU A 193 10.56 -21.03 -8.26
CA LEU A 193 11.13 -21.65 -7.06
C LEU A 193 10.19 -22.68 -6.44
N LYS A 194 8.92 -22.35 -6.25
CA LYS A 194 7.91 -23.30 -5.73
C LYS A 194 7.73 -24.54 -6.63
N ALA A 195 7.73 -24.35 -7.96
CA ALA A 195 7.65 -25.46 -8.90
C ALA A 195 8.88 -26.37 -8.83
N GLN A 196 10.07 -25.81 -8.58
CA GLN A 196 11.29 -26.61 -8.40
C GLN A 196 11.29 -27.33 -7.06
N PHE A 197 10.86 -26.70 -5.97
CA PHE A 197 10.69 -27.33 -4.66
C PHE A 197 9.84 -28.58 -4.76
N LYS A 198 8.66 -28.47 -5.37
CA LYS A 198 7.76 -29.63 -5.54
C LYS A 198 8.42 -30.78 -6.32
N LYS A 199 9.19 -30.47 -7.37
CA LYS A 199 9.93 -31.50 -8.14
C LYS A 199 11.03 -32.18 -7.34
N ILE A 200 11.71 -31.45 -6.44
CA ILE A 200 12.78 -32.00 -5.58
C ILE A 200 12.19 -32.97 -4.59
N THR A 201 11.12 -32.60 -3.90
CA THR A 201 10.45 -33.42 -2.89
C THR A 201 9.90 -34.72 -3.49
N GLU A 202 9.43 -34.68 -4.75
CA GLU A 202 8.92 -35.85 -5.47
C GLU A 202 10.04 -36.76 -6.06
N ALA A 203 11.27 -36.24 -6.25
CA ALA A 203 12.35 -36.89 -7.00
C ALA A 203 13.48 -37.48 -6.15
N VAL A 204 13.46 -37.33 -4.82
CA VAL A 204 14.52 -37.88 -3.94
C VAL A 204 14.44 -39.38 -3.90
N LYS A 205 14.97 -40.04 -4.92
CA LYS A 205 15.43 -41.41 -4.82
C LYS A 205 16.67 -41.42 -3.95
N ASN A 206 16.73 -42.33 -2.98
CA ASN A 206 17.82 -42.48 -1.99
C ASN A 206 19.18 -42.85 -2.63
N THR A 207 19.63 -42.04 -3.61
CA THR A 207 20.93 -42.19 -4.26
C THR A 207 21.79 -40.97 -3.95
N LEU A 208 23.06 -41.16 -3.70
CA LEU A 208 24.00 -40.09 -3.36
C LEU A 208 24.02 -38.94 -4.37
N PRO A 209 24.05 -39.17 -5.70
CA PRO A 209 23.97 -38.08 -6.68
C PRO A 209 22.66 -37.30 -6.60
N ALA A 210 21.53 -37.95 -6.38
CA ALA A 210 20.22 -37.31 -6.27
C ALA A 210 20.12 -36.42 -5.02
N ILE A 211 20.66 -36.88 -3.91
CA ILE A 211 20.75 -36.08 -2.67
C ILE A 211 21.70 -34.88 -2.85
N ALA A 212 22.86 -35.09 -3.49
CA ALA A 212 23.79 -34.01 -3.80
C ALA A 212 23.14 -32.93 -4.67
N GLU A 213 22.42 -33.33 -5.71
CA GLU A 213 21.70 -32.44 -6.58
C GLU A 213 20.60 -31.68 -5.83
N ALA A 214 19.82 -32.35 -4.98
CA ALA A 214 18.77 -31.74 -4.18
C ALA A 214 19.35 -30.69 -3.20
N LEU A 215 20.43 -31.01 -2.51
CA LEU A 215 21.09 -30.09 -1.60
C LEU A 215 21.63 -28.85 -2.30
N GLU A 216 22.30 -28.99 -3.47
CA GLU A 216 22.83 -27.84 -4.20
C GLU A 216 21.70 -27.01 -4.85
N LYS A 217 20.56 -27.61 -5.14
CA LYS A 217 19.40 -26.90 -5.66
C LYS A 217 18.65 -26.12 -4.57
N LEU A 218 18.55 -26.67 -3.36
CA LEU A 218 18.06 -25.92 -2.20
C LEU A 218 19.00 -24.76 -1.86
N ARG A 219 20.31 -24.97 -1.96
CA ARG A 219 21.32 -23.93 -1.81
C ARG A 219 21.10 -22.80 -2.82
N GLU A 220 20.87 -23.12 -4.08
CA GLU A 220 20.53 -22.15 -5.12
C GLU A 220 19.32 -21.30 -4.71
N ASN A 221 18.24 -21.94 -4.22
CA ASN A 221 17.04 -21.23 -3.77
C ASN A 221 17.31 -20.34 -2.54
N MET A 222 18.06 -20.84 -1.57
CA MET A 222 18.46 -20.04 -0.40
C MET A 222 19.28 -18.81 -0.78
N LEU A 223 20.18 -18.91 -1.74
CA LEU A 223 20.92 -17.75 -2.28
C LEU A 223 19.98 -16.70 -2.84
N ILE A 224 18.98 -17.11 -3.60
CA ILE A 224 17.99 -16.21 -4.18
C ILE A 224 17.15 -15.53 -3.10
N PHE A 225 16.69 -16.29 -2.09
CA PHE A 225 15.92 -15.70 -0.98
C PHE A 225 16.75 -14.71 -0.15
N CYS A 226 18.02 -15.03 0.12
CA CYS A 226 18.93 -14.11 0.82
C CYS A 226 19.15 -12.81 0.04
N TYR A 227 19.32 -12.91 -1.27
CA TYR A 227 19.43 -11.73 -2.12
C TYR A 227 18.16 -10.87 -2.05
N GLN A 228 16.99 -11.48 -2.19
CA GLN A 228 15.70 -10.79 -2.10
C GLN A 228 15.51 -10.09 -0.75
N LEU A 229 15.80 -10.78 0.34
CA LEU A 229 15.73 -10.20 1.68
C LEU A 229 16.68 -9.00 1.84
N GLY A 230 17.91 -9.10 1.34
CA GLY A 230 18.86 -8.00 1.33
C GLY A 230 18.33 -6.79 0.55
N HIS A 231 17.78 -7.02 -0.63
CA HIS A 231 17.19 -5.99 -1.48
C HIS A 231 15.97 -5.31 -0.82
N ILE A 232 15.06 -6.09 -0.24
CA ILE A 232 13.88 -5.59 0.48
C ILE A 232 14.31 -4.73 1.68
N ARG A 233 15.27 -5.20 2.49
CA ARG A 233 15.79 -4.47 3.66
C ARG A 233 16.45 -3.16 3.25
N SER A 234 17.21 -3.15 2.17
CA SER A 234 17.80 -1.92 1.61
C SER A 234 16.73 -0.93 1.17
N SER A 235 15.71 -1.39 0.45
CA SER A 235 14.58 -0.56 0.01
C SER A 235 13.78 0.00 1.19
N LYS A 236 13.52 -0.80 2.23
CA LYS A 236 12.89 -0.33 3.49
C LYS A 236 13.71 0.77 4.16
N LYS A 237 15.03 0.60 4.23
CA LYS A 237 15.92 1.60 4.82
C LYS A 237 15.89 2.93 4.06
N GLN A 238 15.89 2.89 2.74
CA GLN A 238 15.79 4.09 1.88
C GLN A 238 14.44 4.80 2.08
N MET A 239 13.33 4.07 2.04
CA MET A 239 12.00 4.64 2.24
C MET A 239 11.81 5.21 3.64
N THR A 240 12.30 4.53 4.67
CA THR A 240 12.30 5.04 6.05
C THR A 240 13.11 6.32 6.16
N GLY A 241 14.27 6.39 5.51
CA GLY A 241 15.08 7.61 5.43
C GLY A 241 14.31 8.76 4.79
N ALA A 242 13.64 8.52 3.67
CA ALA A 242 12.81 9.52 2.99
C ALA A 242 11.64 10.01 3.89
N LEU A 243 10.96 9.11 4.59
CA LEU A 243 9.89 9.46 5.52
C LEU A 243 10.39 10.30 6.70
N ASN A 244 11.57 10.01 7.22
CA ASN A 244 12.18 10.77 8.30
C ASN A 244 12.53 12.21 7.90
N ILE A 245 12.70 12.47 6.60
CA ILE A 245 12.86 13.81 6.04
C ILE A 245 11.49 14.45 5.77
N LEU A 246 10.60 13.75 5.10
CA LEU A 246 9.33 14.33 4.64
C LEU A 246 8.36 14.68 5.77
N LYS A 247 8.24 13.83 6.81
CA LYS A 247 7.28 14.05 7.90
C LYS A 247 7.53 15.35 8.68
N PRO A 248 8.76 15.64 9.17
CA PRO A 248 9.02 16.90 9.85
C PRO A 248 8.87 18.11 8.92
N ASN A 249 9.27 17.99 7.65
CA ASN A 249 9.10 19.08 6.69
C ASN A 249 7.62 19.36 6.37
N LEU A 250 6.76 18.35 6.32
CA LEU A 250 5.31 18.58 6.22
C LEU A 250 4.76 19.30 7.45
N ALA A 251 5.22 18.95 8.65
CA ALA A 251 4.82 19.61 9.88
C ALA A 251 5.25 21.08 9.87
N GLN A 252 6.48 21.38 9.46
CA GLN A 252 7.01 22.73 9.30
C GLN A 252 6.20 23.51 8.24
N TYR A 253 5.94 22.92 7.09
CA TYR A 253 5.13 23.53 6.03
C TYR A 253 3.73 23.90 6.54
N ARG A 254 3.05 23.00 7.25
CA ARG A 254 1.72 23.26 7.84
C ARG A 254 1.76 24.41 8.84
N SER A 255 2.80 24.45 9.68
CA SER A 255 3.01 25.54 10.62
C SER A 255 3.18 26.88 9.91
N LEU A 256 4.02 26.96 8.88
CA LEU A 256 4.22 28.17 8.09
C LEU A 256 2.93 28.64 7.39
N VAL A 257 2.20 27.71 6.78
CA VAL A 257 0.90 28.03 6.14
C VAL A 257 -0.11 28.57 7.16
N GLN A 258 -0.16 27.98 8.36
CA GLN A 258 -1.03 28.43 9.42
C GLN A 258 -0.63 29.85 9.90
N GLN A 259 0.66 30.06 10.14
CA GLN A 259 1.16 31.39 10.55
C GLN A 259 0.89 32.45 9.49
N ILE A 260 1.10 32.16 8.20
CA ILE A 260 0.77 33.07 7.09
C ILE A 260 -0.72 33.43 7.10
N LYS A 261 -1.59 32.44 7.32
CA LYS A 261 -3.05 32.61 7.37
C LYS A 261 -3.47 33.51 8.55
N GLU A 262 -2.93 33.26 9.73
CA GLU A 262 -3.21 34.02 10.94
C GLU A 262 -2.72 35.47 10.83
N THR A 263 -1.46 35.65 10.42
CA THR A 263 -0.87 36.98 10.22
C THR A 263 -1.60 37.76 9.12
N THR A 264 -2.04 37.10 8.06
CA THR A 264 -2.85 37.72 7.00
C THR A 264 -4.22 38.16 7.53
N LYS A 265 -4.86 37.34 8.38
CA LYS A 265 -6.14 37.68 9.00
C LYS A 265 -6.02 38.87 9.93
N GLU A 266 -4.98 38.89 10.77
CA GLU A 266 -4.70 39.96 11.69
C GLU A 266 -4.43 41.30 10.93
N ARG A 267 -3.55 41.25 9.92
CA ARG A 267 -3.28 42.40 9.05
C ARG A 267 -4.54 42.94 8.38
N LYS A 268 -5.42 42.05 7.86
CA LYS A 268 -6.71 42.46 7.27
C LYS A 268 -7.63 43.13 8.29
N SER A 269 -7.67 42.65 9.51
CA SER A 269 -8.46 43.24 10.57
C SER A 269 -7.97 44.64 10.95
N LEU A 270 -6.64 44.83 11.08
CA LEU A 270 -6.06 46.18 11.34
C LEU A 270 -6.24 47.12 10.17
N LEU A 271 -6.18 46.66 8.94
CA LEU A 271 -6.50 47.45 7.75
C LEU A 271 -7.96 47.90 7.74
N ALA A 272 -8.90 47.04 8.12
CA ALA A 272 -10.31 47.36 8.24
C ALA A 272 -10.54 48.42 9.36
N GLU A 273 -9.91 48.20 10.54
CA GLU A 273 -9.93 49.16 11.66
C GLU A 273 -9.41 50.52 11.19
N LYS A 274 -8.24 50.59 10.56
CA LYS A 274 -7.63 51.83 10.04
C LYS A 274 -8.54 52.55 9.04
N LYS A 275 -9.26 51.82 8.18
CA LYS A 275 -10.17 52.34 7.18
C LYS A 275 -11.45 52.90 7.80
N SER A 276 -11.93 52.33 8.90
CA SER A 276 -13.14 52.76 9.61
C SER A 276 -12.89 53.92 10.59
N LEU A 277 -11.64 54.23 10.93
CA LEU A 277 -11.27 55.24 11.92
C LEU A 277 -11.39 56.63 11.33
N PRO A 278 -12.03 57.61 12.02
CA PRO A 278 -12.07 58.99 11.57
C PRO A 278 -10.68 59.64 11.50
N ALA A 279 -10.46 60.51 10.51
CA ALA A 279 -9.17 61.13 10.23
C ALA A 279 -8.56 61.94 11.39
N ILE A 280 -9.38 62.34 12.38
CA ILE A 280 -8.96 63.09 13.58
C ILE A 280 -8.11 62.28 14.56
N HIS A 281 -8.10 60.93 14.46
CA HIS A 281 -7.33 60.04 15.35
C HIS A 281 -5.90 59.76 14.84
N PHE A 282 -5.11 60.81 14.60
CA PHE A 282 -3.76 60.71 13.99
C PHE A 282 -2.80 59.76 14.70
N VAL A 283 -2.81 59.75 16.04
CA VAL A 283 -1.92 58.85 16.82
C VAL A 283 -2.29 57.39 16.55
N ARG A 284 -3.58 57.06 16.61
CA ARG A 284 -4.04 55.69 16.36
C ARG A 284 -3.81 55.24 14.92
N HIS A 285 -3.96 56.15 13.95
CA HIS A 285 -3.62 55.92 12.56
C HIS A 285 -2.15 55.56 12.36
N ARG A 286 -1.25 56.20 13.09
CA ARG A 286 0.19 55.97 13.04
C ARG A 286 0.55 54.64 13.69
N GLU A 287 -0.02 54.31 14.85
CA GLU A 287 0.14 53.00 15.51
C GLU A 287 -0.32 51.85 14.64
N LEU A 288 -1.51 51.95 14.04
CA LEU A 288 -2.03 50.94 13.13
C LEU A 288 -1.15 50.80 11.87
N ALA A 289 -0.63 51.93 11.34
CA ALA A 289 0.28 51.87 10.20
C ALA A 289 1.58 51.15 10.52
N SER A 290 2.17 51.37 11.71
CA SER A 290 3.38 50.68 12.16
C SER A 290 3.13 49.21 12.30
N LYS A 291 2.06 48.79 13.00
CA LYS A 291 1.69 47.38 13.15
C LYS A 291 1.40 46.67 11.81
N ILE A 292 0.74 47.35 10.88
CA ILE A 292 0.48 46.80 9.53
C ILE A 292 1.79 46.65 8.76
N ALA A 293 2.76 47.54 8.92
CA ALA A 293 4.08 47.44 8.29
C ALA A 293 4.85 46.21 8.86
N GLU A 294 4.91 46.07 10.20
CA GLU A 294 5.52 44.93 10.89
C GLU A 294 4.92 43.59 10.45
N LEU A 295 3.57 43.52 10.40
CA LEU A 295 2.89 42.31 9.93
C LEU A 295 3.13 42.01 8.43
N THR A 296 3.37 43.08 7.64
CA THR A 296 3.68 42.91 6.21
C THR A 296 5.08 42.33 6.03
N GLU A 297 6.06 42.85 6.76
CA GLU A 297 7.44 42.33 6.77
C GLU A 297 7.46 40.87 7.24
N LYS A 298 6.80 40.59 8.36
CA LYS A 298 6.65 39.19 8.85
C LYS A 298 5.99 38.25 7.83
N LEU A 299 5.01 38.73 7.08
CA LEU A 299 4.38 37.95 6.02
C LEU A 299 5.35 37.62 4.87
N GLU A 300 6.20 38.55 4.48
CA GLU A 300 7.22 38.32 3.45
C GLU A 300 8.30 37.37 3.93
N GLU A 301 8.73 37.42 5.19
CA GLU A 301 9.64 36.48 5.82
C GLU A 301 9.04 35.06 5.80
N LEU A 302 7.81 34.88 6.30
CA LEU A 302 7.14 33.59 6.33
C LEU A 302 6.92 33.01 4.93
N LYS A 303 6.62 33.82 3.95
CA LYS A 303 6.51 33.37 2.55
C LYS A 303 7.85 32.96 1.97
N SER A 304 8.92 33.68 2.30
CA SER A 304 10.28 33.37 1.89
C SER A 304 10.73 32.03 2.51
N GLU A 305 10.48 31.83 3.82
CA GLU A 305 10.78 30.56 4.48
C GLU A 305 10.00 29.41 3.85
N LYS A 306 8.71 29.60 3.55
CA LYS A 306 7.91 28.60 2.83
C LYS A 306 8.51 28.26 1.47
N ALA A 307 8.92 29.26 0.70
CA ALA A 307 9.52 29.08 -0.63
C ALA A 307 10.86 28.34 -0.54
N MET A 308 11.70 28.69 0.42
CA MET A 308 12.97 27.99 0.67
C MET A 308 12.76 26.52 1.06
N LEU A 309 11.76 26.25 1.90
CA LEU A 309 11.42 24.87 2.28
C LEU A 309 10.99 24.04 1.06
N LEU A 310 10.11 24.58 0.22
CA LEU A 310 9.67 23.92 -1.00
C LEU A 310 10.83 23.68 -1.98
N HIS A 311 11.69 24.66 -2.16
CA HIS A 311 12.86 24.56 -3.02
C HIS A 311 13.86 23.49 -2.52
N SER A 312 14.09 23.43 -1.20
CA SER A 312 15.00 22.44 -0.60
C SER A 312 14.51 20.99 -0.79
N LEU A 313 13.22 20.80 -1.00
CA LEU A 313 12.57 19.51 -1.22
C LEU A 313 12.26 19.24 -2.70
N GLU A 314 12.71 20.13 -3.59
CA GLU A 314 12.45 20.04 -5.04
C GLU A 314 10.95 20.06 -5.41
N TYR A 315 10.13 20.71 -4.59
CA TYR A 315 8.72 20.91 -4.88
C TYR A 315 8.47 22.26 -5.56
N PRO A 316 7.45 22.34 -6.44
CA PRO A 316 7.05 23.63 -7.04
C PRO A 316 6.49 24.57 -5.99
N GLU A 317 6.59 25.89 -6.21
CA GLU A 317 6.17 26.93 -5.26
C GLU A 317 4.67 26.90 -4.89
N ASP A 318 3.85 26.37 -5.78
CA ASP A 318 2.41 26.18 -5.60
C ASP A 318 2.04 24.83 -4.94
N ALA A 319 3.03 24.05 -4.53
CA ALA A 319 2.79 22.77 -3.87
C ALA A 319 1.95 22.96 -2.60
N THR A 320 1.01 22.05 -2.40
CA THR A 320 0.10 22.04 -1.25
C THR A 320 0.48 20.95 -0.26
N SER A 321 0.01 21.05 0.99
CA SER A 321 0.18 20.01 2.01
C SER A 321 -0.28 18.61 1.54
N ASP A 322 -1.23 18.55 0.62
CA ASP A 322 -1.79 17.31 0.12
C ASP A 322 -0.81 16.55 -0.77
N ILE A 323 0.08 17.27 -1.47
CA ILE A 323 1.14 16.64 -2.27
C ILE A 323 2.11 15.92 -1.36
N PHE A 324 2.58 16.55 -0.28
CA PHE A 324 3.44 15.94 0.73
C PHE A 324 2.75 14.74 1.40
N GLN A 325 1.49 14.91 1.80
CA GLN A 325 0.74 13.85 2.46
C GLN A 325 0.60 12.63 1.55
N ARG A 326 0.22 12.82 0.29
CA ARG A 326 0.15 11.73 -0.69
C ARG A 326 1.48 11.01 -0.90
N GLN A 327 2.59 11.74 -0.85
CA GLN A 327 3.91 11.16 -0.96
C GLN A 327 4.25 10.32 0.27
N ILE A 328 3.95 10.83 1.47
CA ILE A 328 4.12 10.10 2.74
C ILE A 328 3.26 8.84 2.73
N ASP A 329 1.97 8.94 2.41
CA ASP A 329 1.04 7.82 2.35
C ASP A 329 1.54 6.73 1.39
N ARG A 330 2.10 7.13 0.24
CA ARG A 330 2.73 6.19 -0.72
C ARG A 330 3.93 5.46 -0.12
N TYR A 331 4.83 6.16 0.57
CA TYR A 331 5.97 5.52 1.21
C TYR A 331 5.53 4.59 2.34
N GLU A 332 4.55 4.98 3.14
CA GLU A 332 3.99 4.14 4.21
C GLU A 332 3.34 2.87 3.67
N ASP A 333 2.54 2.99 2.61
CA ASP A 333 1.91 1.84 1.95
C ASP A 333 2.94 0.92 1.30
N ASN A 334 4.00 1.48 0.71
CA ASN A 334 5.10 0.68 0.17
C ASN A 334 5.87 -0.04 1.29
N LEU A 335 6.11 0.63 2.43
CA LEU A 335 6.75 -0.02 3.58
C LEU A 335 5.94 -1.20 4.10
N LYS A 336 4.63 -1.07 4.26
CA LYS A 336 3.74 -2.19 4.65
C LYS A 336 3.85 -3.37 3.68
N ARG A 337 3.92 -3.07 2.37
CA ARG A 337 4.09 -4.11 1.33
C ARG A 337 5.44 -4.79 1.43
N LEU A 338 6.51 -4.01 1.60
CA LEU A 338 7.85 -4.57 1.79
C LEU A 338 7.96 -5.40 3.08
N GLU A 339 7.27 -5.02 4.15
CA GLU A 339 7.18 -5.83 5.38
C GLU A 339 6.49 -7.17 5.14
N ALA A 340 5.39 -7.17 4.41
CA ALA A 340 4.70 -8.41 4.04
C ALA A 340 5.58 -9.31 3.16
N GLN A 341 6.34 -8.71 2.22
CA GLN A 341 7.31 -9.44 1.39
C GLN A 341 8.45 -10.01 2.23
N GLU A 342 9.03 -9.20 3.12
CA GLU A 342 10.12 -9.66 4.00
C GLU A 342 9.70 -10.88 4.82
N ASN A 343 8.52 -10.80 5.46
CA ASN A 343 7.99 -11.91 6.24
C ASN A 343 7.78 -13.16 5.38
N LYS A 344 7.29 -13.00 4.16
CA LYS A 344 7.08 -14.10 3.22
C LYS A 344 8.39 -14.77 2.83
N TYR A 345 9.38 -14.01 2.38
CA TYR A 345 10.66 -14.57 1.96
C TYR A 345 11.48 -15.10 3.13
N ALA A 346 11.33 -14.53 4.33
CA ALA A 346 11.91 -15.09 5.54
C ALA A 346 11.31 -16.48 5.85
N GLY A 347 9.98 -16.65 5.73
CA GLY A 347 9.33 -17.92 5.90
C GLY A 347 9.74 -18.96 4.84
N GLU A 348 9.87 -18.58 3.57
CA GLU A 348 10.33 -19.46 2.49
C GLU A 348 11.82 -19.87 2.70
N LEU A 349 12.65 -18.96 3.21
CA LEU A 349 14.03 -19.27 3.58
C LEU A 349 14.10 -20.25 4.75
N GLU A 350 13.28 -20.06 5.78
CA GLU A 350 13.20 -20.94 6.94
C GLU A 350 12.74 -22.35 6.53
N ALA A 351 11.74 -22.44 5.67
CA ALA A 351 11.27 -23.71 5.10
C ALA A 351 12.39 -24.41 4.30
N ALA A 352 13.13 -23.65 3.46
CA ALA A 352 14.25 -24.19 2.70
C ALA A 352 15.40 -24.68 3.60
N LEU A 353 15.69 -23.96 4.70
CA LEU A 353 16.69 -24.36 5.69
C LEU A 353 16.28 -25.64 6.41
N SER A 354 15.00 -25.79 6.77
CA SER A 354 14.48 -27.01 7.41
C SER A 354 14.60 -28.22 6.49
N GLU A 355 14.18 -28.10 5.23
CA GLU A 355 14.29 -29.17 4.24
C GLU A 355 15.76 -29.52 3.94
N TYR A 356 16.64 -28.51 3.90
CA TYR A 356 18.06 -28.73 3.73
C TYR A 356 18.66 -29.51 4.90
N ALA A 357 18.25 -29.23 6.13
CA ALA A 357 18.66 -29.96 7.31
C ALA A 357 18.20 -31.44 7.27
N GLU A 358 16.94 -31.69 6.88
CA GLU A 358 16.40 -33.03 6.73
C GLU A 358 17.15 -33.84 5.66
N LEU A 359 17.42 -33.22 4.49
CA LEU A 359 18.19 -33.90 3.44
C LEU A 359 19.65 -34.18 3.89
N LYS A 360 20.23 -33.27 4.68
CA LYS A 360 21.57 -33.47 5.25
C LYS A 360 21.62 -34.62 6.25
N GLU A 361 20.55 -34.82 7.03
CA GLU A 361 20.38 -35.97 7.91
C GLU A 361 20.24 -37.26 7.12
N GLN A 362 19.41 -37.30 6.07
CA GLN A 362 19.31 -38.45 5.15
C GLN A 362 20.66 -38.77 4.48
N ALA A 363 21.45 -37.75 4.17
CA ALA A 363 22.77 -37.86 3.59
C ALA A 363 23.82 -38.46 4.56
N SER A 364 23.56 -38.47 5.86
CA SER A 364 24.50 -38.96 6.89
C SER A 364 24.82 -40.49 6.72
N GLY A 365 23.99 -41.22 6.02
CA GLY A 365 24.23 -42.64 5.67
C GLY A 365 25.24 -42.88 4.54
N PHE A 366 25.69 -41.82 3.86
CA PHE A 366 26.63 -41.87 2.74
C PHE A 366 28.03 -41.43 3.12
N ASP A 367 29.04 -41.76 2.30
CA ASP A 367 30.40 -41.26 2.47
C ASP A 367 30.39 -39.72 2.32
N SER A 368 30.69 -39.00 3.40
CA SER A 368 30.66 -37.53 3.49
C SER A 368 31.61 -36.90 2.48
N LEU A 369 32.75 -37.50 2.19
CA LEU A 369 33.72 -37.00 1.23
C LEU A 369 33.24 -37.18 -0.21
N GLN A 370 32.57 -38.26 -0.51
CA GLN A 370 32.00 -38.50 -1.84
C GLN A 370 30.81 -37.60 -2.09
N LEU A 371 29.93 -37.39 -1.10
CA LEU A 371 28.85 -36.40 -1.15
C LEU A 371 29.37 -34.98 -1.40
N TYR A 372 30.43 -34.62 -0.68
CA TYR A 372 31.06 -33.32 -0.87
C TYR A 372 31.61 -33.12 -2.29
N LEU A 373 32.23 -34.15 -2.87
CA LEU A 373 32.75 -34.07 -4.24
C LEU A 373 31.64 -33.92 -5.28
N GLU A 374 30.54 -34.68 -5.14
CA GLU A 374 29.38 -34.58 -6.03
C GLU A 374 28.77 -33.17 -5.95
N ARG A 375 28.56 -32.66 -4.75
CA ARG A 375 28.05 -31.29 -4.53
C ARG A 375 28.97 -30.22 -5.09
N LYS A 376 30.28 -30.33 -4.86
CA LYS A 376 31.30 -29.39 -5.34
C LYS A 376 31.33 -29.34 -6.86
N ALA A 377 31.07 -30.45 -7.55
CA ALA A 377 31.00 -30.47 -9.00
C ALA A 377 29.78 -29.73 -9.56
N LEU A 378 28.64 -29.78 -8.85
CA LEU A 378 27.40 -29.15 -9.26
C LEU A 378 27.31 -27.64 -8.93
N ARG A 379 28.05 -27.20 -7.91
CA ARG A 379 27.96 -25.87 -7.34
C ARG A 379 28.17 -24.70 -8.33
N PRO A 380 29.17 -24.72 -9.22
CA PRO A 380 29.36 -23.61 -10.16
C PRO A 380 28.17 -23.41 -11.10
N ASP A 381 27.55 -24.49 -11.54
CA ASP A 381 26.38 -24.42 -12.43
C ASP A 381 25.16 -23.90 -11.69
N ARG A 382 24.98 -24.25 -10.42
CA ARG A 382 23.89 -23.76 -9.55
C ARG A 382 24.06 -22.29 -9.20
N GLU A 383 25.25 -21.84 -8.90
CA GLU A 383 25.55 -20.42 -8.66
C GLU A 383 25.33 -19.59 -9.93
N LYS A 384 25.72 -20.10 -11.09
CA LYS A 384 25.42 -19.47 -12.36
C LYS A 384 23.92 -19.40 -12.64
N ALA A 385 23.16 -20.46 -12.32
CA ALA A 385 21.71 -20.47 -12.47
C ALA A 385 21.04 -19.44 -11.54
N ALA A 386 21.49 -19.34 -10.28
CA ALA A 386 21.02 -18.32 -9.35
C ALA A 386 21.30 -16.88 -9.87
N ALA A 387 22.54 -16.64 -10.34
CA ALA A 387 22.91 -15.36 -10.93
C ALA A 387 22.01 -14.98 -12.12
N GLN A 388 21.82 -15.90 -13.06
CA GLN A 388 20.98 -15.65 -14.23
C GLN A 388 19.53 -15.33 -13.86
N ARG A 389 18.97 -15.98 -12.85
CA ARG A 389 17.61 -15.69 -12.38
C ARG A 389 17.49 -14.35 -11.72
N ILE A 390 18.46 -13.95 -10.91
CA ILE A 390 18.49 -12.66 -10.25
C ILE A 390 18.69 -11.56 -11.27
N GLU A 391 19.64 -11.71 -12.19
CA GLU A 391 19.88 -10.74 -13.25
C GLU A 391 18.66 -10.57 -14.18
N ALA A 392 17.98 -11.68 -14.50
CA ALA A 392 16.75 -11.63 -15.30
C ALA A 392 15.58 -10.94 -14.57
N ALA A 393 15.53 -11.02 -13.23
CA ALA A 393 14.48 -10.43 -12.43
C ALA A 393 14.74 -8.96 -12.11
N TYR A 394 15.99 -8.61 -11.77
CA TYR A 394 16.35 -7.31 -11.16
C TYR A 394 17.39 -6.51 -11.98
N GLY A 395 18.04 -7.14 -12.97
CA GLY A 395 19.14 -6.51 -13.71
C GLY A 395 20.42 -6.30 -12.89
N ASP A 396 20.50 -6.85 -11.70
CA ASP A 396 21.60 -6.66 -10.76
C ASP A 396 22.73 -7.66 -10.97
N LYS A 397 23.92 -7.28 -10.53
CA LYS A 397 25.11 -8.14 -10.56
C LYS A 397 25.16 -9.02 -9.29
N PHE A 398 24.56 -10.19 -9.36
CA PHE A 398 24.56 -11.17 -8.28
C PHE A 398 25.96 -11.58 -7.83
N SER A 399 26.91 -11.73 -8.75
CA SER A 399 28.28 -12.07 -8.44
C SER A 399 28.97 -11.06 -7.51
N TRP A 400 28.66 -9.77 -7.67
CA TRP A 400 29.16 -8.72 -6.79
C TRP A 400 28.52 -8.82 -5.41
N TRP A 401 27.20 -9.01 -5.33
CA TRP A 401 26.48 -9.22 -4.07
C TRP A 401 26.99 -10.46 -3.33
N LEU A 402 27.24 -11.58 -4.04
CA LEU A 402 27.78 -12.80 -3.46
C LEU A 402 29.17 -12.58 -2.84
N MET A 403 29.99 -11.75 -3.45
CA MET A 403 31.31 -11.39 -2.93
C MET A 403 31.23 -10.51 -1.68
N GLU A 404 30.35 -9.51 -1.67
CA GLU A 404 30.23 -8.52 -0.58
C GLU A 404 29.43 -9.01 0.62
N SER A 405 28.25 -9.58 0.38
CA SER A 405 27.33 -10.01 1.45
C SER A 405 27.58 -11.44 1.89
N GLY A 406 28.19 -12.24 1.04
CA GLY A 406 28.78 -13.55 1.31
C GLY A 406 27.95 -14.48 2.17
N LEU A 407 26.64 -14.60 1.96
CA LEU A 407 25.83 -15.58 2.70
C LEU A 407 25.80 -15.40 4.23
N ARG A 408 26.29 -14.26 4.72
CA ARG A 408 26.43 -13.99 6.17
C ARG A 408 25.11 -14.02 6.92
N ASP A 409 24.00 -13.82 6.21
CA ASP A 409 22.66 -13.78 6.81
C ASP A 409 21.99 -15.15 6.93
N VAL A 410 22.64 -16.22 6.45
CA VAL A 410 22.12 -17.60 6.54
C VAL A 410 23.00 -18.39 7.50
N SER A 411 22.61 -18.50 8.77
CA SER A 411 23.39 -19.16 9.81
C SER A 411 23.81 -20.59 9.47
N GLY A 412 22.90 -21.41 8.88
CA GLY A 412 23.22 -22.76 8.42
C GLY A 412 24.26 -22.85 7.30
N TYR A 413 24.46 -21.74 6.61
CA TYR A 413 25.43 -21.61 5.53
C TYR A 413 26.84 -21.29 6.00
N LEU A 414 26.97 -20.51 7.09
CA LEU A 414 28.24 -20.22 7.73
C LEU A 414 28.86 -21.52 8.32
N ASP A 415 28.02 -22.36 8.92
CA ASP A 415 28.43 -23.66 9.42
C ASP A 415 28.92 -24.58 8.30
N GLU A 416 28.28 -24.52 7.14
CA GLU A 416 28.67 -25.29 5.97
C GLU A 416 30.00 -24.81 5.37
N TYR A 417 30.24 -23.50 5.32
CA TYR A 417 31.52 -22.94 4.86
C TYR A 417 32.71 -23.37 5.75
N ALA A 418 32.50 -23.43 7.06
CA ALA A 418 33.49 -23.95 8.00
C ALA A 418 33.73 -25.46 7.78
N GLN A 419 32.67 -26.23 7.56
CA GLN A 419 32.75 -27.65 7.24
C GLN A 419 33.45 -27.90 5.89
N GLU A 420 33.19 -27.10 4.86
CA GLU A 420 33.85 -27.18 3.57
C GLU A 420 35.38 -27.01 3.66
N LYS A 421 35.85 -26.06 4.47
CA LYS A 421 37.30 -25.89 4.71
C LYS A 421 37.90 -27.13 5.34
N THR A 422 37.19 -27.80 6.22
CA THR A 422 37.64 -29.04 6.87
C THR A 422 37.67 -30.18 5.86
N MET A 423 36.59 -30.35 5.07
CA MET A 423 36.51 -31.34 4.00
C MET A 423 37.57 -31.15 2.91
N ASP A 424 37.88 -29.92 2.52
CA ASP A 424 38.96 -29.63 1.57
C ASP A 424 40.35 -30.02 2.13
N ARG A 425 40.57 -29.89 3.43
CA ARG A 425 41.81 -30.35 4.08
C ARG A 425 41.90 -31.88 4.07
N GLU A 426 40.84 -32.57 4.44
CA GLU A 426 40.73 -34.04 4.42
C GLU A 426 40.95 -34.58 3.01
N LEU A 427 40.32 -33.96 2.00
CA LEU A 427 40.49 -34.34 0.61
C LEU A 427 41.95 -34.19 0.15
N ARG A 428 42.61 -33.11 0.53
CA ARG A 428 44.03 -32.89 0.20
C ARG A 428 44.91 -33.94 0.88
N GLN A 429 44.62 -34.32 2.14
CA GLN A 429 45.33 -35.34 2.86
C GLN A 429 45.13 -36.70 2.20
N ARG A 430 43.89 -37.10 1.87
CA ARG A 430 43.56 -38.36 1.19
C ARG A 430 44.28 -38.50 -0.15
N ARG A 431 44.25 -37.44 -0.99
CA ARG A 431 44.98 -37.42 -2.27
C ARG A 431 46.51 -37.55 -2.09
N ARG A 432 47.02 -36.98 -1.01
CA ARG A 432 48.46 -37.10 -0.67
C ARG A 432 48.84 -38.53 -0.25
N SER A 433 48.02 -39.18 0.55
CA SER A 433 48.19 -40.57 0.97
C SER A 433 48.13 -41.49 -0.24
N GLU A 434 47.10 -41.39 -1.09
CA GLU A 434 46.98 -42.19 -2.31
C GLU A 434 48.16 -42.02 -3.27
N ARG A 435 48.73 -40.82 -3.38
CA ARG A 435 49.92 -40.56 -4.18
C ARG A 435 51.16 -41.23 -3.57
N LEU A 436 51.28 -41.28 -2.26
CA LEU A 436 52.35 -41.95 -1.55
C LEU A 436 52.25 -43.48 -1.71
N GLU A 437 51.04 -44.02 -1.53
CA GLU A 437 50.79 -45.46 -1.75
C GLU A 437 51.08 -45.94 -3.19
N ARG A 438 50.68 -45.12 -4.20
CA ARG A 438 51.03 -45.39 -5.60
C ARG A 438 52.54 -45.37 -5.85
N LYS A 439 53.24 -44.41 -5.21
CA LYS A 439 54.71 -44.33 -5.31
C LYS A 439 55.35 -45.50 -4.64
N MET A 440 54.85 -45.98 -3.51
CA MET A 440 55.37 -47.19 -2.83
C MET A 440 55.13 -48.45 -3.65
N LYS A 441 53.92 -48.66 -4.18
CA LYS A 441 53.57 -49.78 -5.06
C LYS A 441 54.46 -49.83 -6.31
N ASN A 442 54.70 -48.68 -6.95
CA ASN A 442 55.58 -48.63 -8.13
C ASN A 442 57.04 -48.98 -7.76
N ARG A 443 57.52 -48.58 -6.58
CA ARG A 443 58.86 -48.86 -6.09
C ARG A 443 59.07 -50.34 -5.73
N ASP A 444 57.97 -51.02 -5.28
CA ASP A 444 57.99 -52.44 -4.97
C ASP A 444 57.84 -53.31 -6.24
N MET A 445 57.35 -52.74 -7.35
CA MET A 445 57.32 -53.41 -8.65
C MET A 445 58.61 -53.22 -9.46
N GLU A 446 59.45 -52.25 -9.11
CA GLU A 446 60.79 -52.03 -9.69
C GLU A 446 61.92 -52.77 -8.95
N ARG A 447 61.61 -53.47 -7.84
CA ARG A 447 62.52 -54.35 -7.13
C ARG A 447 62.17 -55.82 -7.46
#